data_915f80a02b82e5e6306d0f0c47fe2e3d
#
_entry.id   915f80a02b82e5e6306d0f0c47fe2e3d
#
_cell.length_a   1.000
_cell.length_b   1.000
_cell.length_c   1.000
_cell.angle_alpha   90.00
_cell.angle_beta   90.00
_cell.angle_gamma   90.00
#
_symmetry.space_group_name_H-M   'P 1'
#
loop_
_entity.id
_entity.type
_entity.pdbx_description
1 polymer ?
#
loop_
_entity_poly.entity_id
_entity_poly.type
_entity_poly.pdbx_seq_one_letter_code
_entity_poly.pdbx_strand_id
1 'polypeptide(L)'
;ELAVEQGRFATRPPGRLPGTGPPNRLWYRSNITQLLWKFRVQRQQTDGMIAHYRSLYTDTNPSWKTNRAALLAIVETCQHDQIPCYVVLFPELYELNENYPFKDVHEHIKKTLAGTHATFIDLFPLLAGKQAADLWVHPTDHHPNNEVHALVGKTLAERLARDLSQNETVQKRRK
;
A
#
# COMPACT_ATOMS: atom_id res chain seq x y z
N GLU A 1 -18.46 2.36 5.98
CA GLU A 1 -18.94 1.74 7.22
C GLU A 1 -19.60 0.41 6.88
N LEU A 2 -19.00 -0.69 7.33
CA LEU A 2 -19.60 -2.02 7.29
C LEU A 2 -20.59 -2.10 8.44
N ALA A 3 -21.87 -2.03 8.12
CA ALA A 3 -22.90 -2.34 9.09
C ALA A 3 -23.21 -3.85 9.00
N VAL A 4 -22.99 -4.58 10.09
CA VAL A 4 -23.42 -5.97 10.23
C VAL A 4 -24.80 -5.96 10.84
N GLU A 5 -25.82 -6.07 10.01
CA GLU A 5 -27.17 -6.32 10.45
C GLU A 5 -27.54 -7.77 10.09
N GLN A 6 -27.88 -8.57 11.10
CA GLN A 6 -28.40 -9.95 10.98
C GLN A 6 -27.52 -10.93 10.18
N GLY A 7 -26.19 -10.88 10.32
CA GLY A 7 -25.27 -11.86 9.72
C GLY A 7 -25.18 -11.83 8.19
N ARG A 8 -25.67 -10.79 7.54
CA ARG A 8 -25.48 -10.52 6.11
C ARG A 8 -24.64 -9.27 5.90
N PHE A 9 -23.59 -9.39 5.11
CA PHE A 9 -22.84 -8.23 4.63
C PHE A 9 -23.72 -7.43 3.67
N ALA A 10 -24.31 -6.35 4.15
CA ALA A 10 -24.95 -5.38 3.26
C ALA A 10 -23.88 -4.41 2.76
N THR A 11 -23.45 -4.59 1.52
CA THR A 11 -22.73 -3.54 0.80
C THR A 11 -23.70 -2.40 0.54
N ARG A 12 -23.63 -1.34 1.33
CA ARG A 12 -24.27 -0.08 0.95
C ARG A 12 -23.65 0.36 -0.38
N PRO A 13 -24.45 0.62 -1.43
CA PRO A 13 -23.91 1.25 -2.63
C PRO A 13 -23.19 2.54 -2.20
N PRO A 14 -22.02 2.84 -2.74
CA PRO A 14 -21.29 4.05 -2.38
C PRO A 14 -22.23 5.24 -2.52
N GLY A 15 -22.53 5.90 -1.40
CA GLY A 15 -23.37 7.09 -1.39
C GLY A 15 -22.79 8.08 -2.39
N ARG A 16 -23.61 8.66 -3.25
CA ARG A 16 -23.16 9.75 -4.13
C ARG A 16 -22.47 10.80 -3.26
N LEU A 17 -21.19 11.01 -3.52
CA LEU A 17 -20.46 12.07 -2.85
C LEU A 17 -21.18 13.39 -3.10
N PRO A 18 -21.39 14.23 -2.07
CA PRO A 18 -22.00 15.54 -2.22
C PRO A 18 -21.23 16.33 -3.29
N GLY A 19 -21.92 16.86 -4.29
CA GLY A 19 -21.32 17.68 -5.35
C GLY A 19 -20.85 16.93 -6.60
N THR A 20 -21.01 15.61 -6.71
CA THR A 20 -20.67 14.84 -7.93
C THR A 20 -21.81 14.76 -8.93
N GLY A 21 -22.91 15.47 -8.69
CA GLY A 21 -23.98 15.63 -9.66
C GLY A 21 -23.51 16.40 -10.90
N PRO A 22 -24.01 16.04 -12.11
CA PRO A 22 -23.65 16.77 -13.31
C PRO A 22 -24.09 18.24 -13.20
N PRO A 23 -23.25 19.18 -13.66
CA PRO A 23 -23.69 20.56 -13.80
C PRO A 23 -24.87 20.62 -14.77
N ASN A 24 -25.69 21.66 -14.64
CA ASN A 24 -26.97 21.88 -15.34
C ASN A 24 -27.08 21.25 -16.76
N ARG A 25 -28.29 20.84 -17.12
CA ARG A 25 -28.68 20.16 -18.36
C ARG A 25 -28.04 20.69 -19.67
N LEU A 26 -27.66 21.97 -19.73
CA LEU A 26 -27.01 22.62 -20.86
C LEU A 26 -25.54 22.16 -21.08
N TRP A 27 -24.82 21.81 -20.03
CA TRP A 27 -23.44 21.34 -20.10
C TRP A 27 -23.30 19.93 -20.70
N TYR A 28 -24.36 19.11 -20.64
CA TYR A 28 -24.38 17.77 -21.23
C TYR A 28 -24.42 17.74 -22.75
N ARG A 29 -24.66 18.88 -23.39
CA ARG A 29 -24.77 18.94 -24.87
C ARG A 29 -23.43 18.94 -25.59
N SER A 30 -22.32 19.17 -24.89
CA SER A 30 -20.97 19.15 -25.48
C SER A 30 -20.17 17.96 -24.97
N ASN A 31 -19.60 17.16 -25.88
CA ASN A 31 -18.71 16.04 -25.55
C ASN A 31 -17.45 16.52 -24.79
N ILE A 32 -16.98 17.74 -25.08
CA ILE A 32 -15.83 18.34 -24.42
C ILE A 32 -16.14 18.64 -22.94
N THR A 33 -17.28 19.21 -22.65
CA THR A 33 -17.66 19.51 -21.27
C THR A 33 -17.93 18.25 -20.47
N GLN A 34 -18.49 17.21 -21.07
CA GLN A 34 -18.63 15.89 -20.45
C GLN A 34 -17.27 15.27 -20.13
N LEU A 35 -16.32 15.38 -21.07
CA LEU A 35 -14.97 14.85 -20.89
C LEU A 35 -14.24 15.58 -19.74
N LEU A 36 -14.25 16.91 -19.75
CA LEU A 36 -13.66 17.72 -18.69
C LEU A 36 -14.28 17.43 -17.32
N TRP A 37 -15.61 17.26 -17.28
CA TRP A 37 -16.29 16.90 -16.03
C TRP A 37 -15.90 15.51 -15.55
N LYS A 38 -15.82 14.51 -16.43
CA LYS A 38 -15.35 13.16 -16.09
C LYS A 38 -13.94 13.20 -15.50
N PHE A 39 -13.02 13.91 -16.14
CA PHE A 39 -11.65 14.09 -15.63
C PHE A 39 -11.64 14.74 -14.23
N ARG A 40 -12.45 15.78 -14.03
CA ARG A 40 -12.54 16.44 -12.73
C ARG A 40 -13.06 15.51 -11.65
N VAL A 41 -14.13 14.77 -11.93
CA VAL A 41 -14.71 13.80 -10.97
C VAL A 41 -13.73 12.68 -10.66
N GLN A 42 -13.07 12.12 -11.67
CA GLN A 42 -12.08 11.09 -11.50
C GLN A 42 -10.92 11.58 -10.64
N ARG A 43 -10.40 12.77 -10.90
CA ARG A 43 -9.33 13.37 -10.09
C ARG A 43 -9.76 13.56 -8.65
N GLN A 44 -10.94 14.12 -8.41
CA GLN A 44 -11.47 14.29 -7.04
C GLN A 44 -11.63 12.94 -6.29
N GLN A 45 -12.07 11.90 -6.99
CA GLN A 45 -12.17 10.56 -6.41
C GLN A 45 -10.80 10.00 -6.05
N THR A 46 -9.82 10.17 -6.92
CA THR A 46 -8.44 9.75 -6.70
C THR A 46 -7.80 10.50 -5.53
N ASP A 47 -7.91 11.83 -5.52
CA ASP A 47 -7.38 12.66 -4.43
C ASP A 47 -8.04 12.29 -3.08
N GLY A 48 -9.34 12.02 -3.09
CA GLY A 48 -10.10 11.55 -1.93
C GLY A 48 -9.63 10.18 -1.43
N MET A 49 -9.34 9.26 -2.34
CA MET A 49 -8.81 7.93 -2.02
C MET A 49 -7.41 8.04 -1.41
N ILE A 50 -6.52 8.82 -2.02
CA ILE A 50 -5.16 9.04 -1.50
C ILE A 50 -5.21 9.65 -0.10
N ALA A 51 -6.02 10.69 0.10
CA ALA A 51 -6.19 11.33 1.41
C ALA A 51 -6.74 10.35 2.45
N HIS A 52 -7.70 9.51 2.07
CA HIS A 52 -8.24 8.46 2.94
C HIS A 52 -7.14 7.47 3.35
N TYR A 53 -6.40 6.88 2.40
CA TYR A 53 -5.34 5.92 2.72
C TYR A 53 -4.26 6.54 3.60
N ARG A 54 -3.80 7.76 3.31
CA ARG A 54 -2.83 8.45 4.17
C ARG A 54 -3.36 8.66 5.59
N SER A 55 -4.64 8.97 5.75
CA SER A 55 -5.26 9.16 7.07
C SER A 55 -5.29 7.88 7.91
N LEU A 56 -5.28 6.70 7.28
CA LEU A 56 -5.23 5.42 7.98
C LEU A 56 -3.91 5.20 8.73
N TYR A 57 -2.82 5.84 8.31
CA TYR A 57 -1.48 5.68 8.88
C TYR A 57 -1.04 6.84 9.79
N THR A 58 -1.98 7.65 10.26
CA THR A 58 -1.66 8.73 11.22
C THR A 58 -1.64 8.23 12.65
N ASP A 59 -0.77 8.80 13.49
CA ASP A 59 -0.66 8.41 14.91
C ASP A 59 -1.94 8.65 15.72
N THR A 60 -2.85 9.47 15.22
CA THR A 60 -4.16 9.70 15.81
C THR A 60 -5.19 8.64 15.44
N ASN A 61 -4.98 7.90 14.33
CA ASN A 61 -5.94 6.91 13.82
C ASN A 61 -5.94 5.65 14.72
N PRO A 62 -7.10 5.24 15.27
CA PRO A 62 -7.19 4.05 16.13
C PRO A 62 -6.77 2.76 15.41
N SER A 63 -7.11 2.60 14.12
CA SER A 63 -6.76 1.42 13.34
C SER A 63 -5.23 1.33 13.15
N TRP A 64 -4.55 2.45 12.92
CA TRP A 64 -3.10 2.47 12.87
C TRP A 64 -2.48 2.07 14.20
N LYS A 65 -2.97 2.62 15.31
CA LYS A 65 -2.46 2.26 16.65
C LYS A 65 -2.56 0.75 16.90
N THR A 66 -3.69 0.14 16.55
CA THR A 66 -3.88 -1.30 16.70
C THR A 66 -2.95 -2.10 15.78
N ASN A 67 -2.88 -1.74 14.50
CA ASN A 67 -2.00 -2.42 13.53
C ASN A 67 -0.53 -2.28 13.90
N ARG A 68 -0.10 -1.09 14.31
CA ARG A 68 1.27 -0.82 14.78
C ARG A 68 1.61 -1.69 16.00
N ALA A 69 0.71 -1.75 16.99
CA ALA A 69 0.92 -2.57 18.17
C ALA A 69 1.05 -4.06 17.82
N ALA A 70 0.18 -4.57 16.93
CA ALA A 70 0.25 -5.95 16.47
C ALA A 70 1.55 -6.24 15.70
N LEU A 71 1.96 -5.33 14.79
CA LEU A 71 3.20 -5.46 14.04
C LEU A 71 4.42 -5.52 14.97
N LEU A 72 4.49 -4.62 15.96
CA LEU A 72 5.58 -4.59 16.92
C LEU A 72 5.59 -5.84 17.81
N ALA A 73 4.44 -6.34 18.23
CA ALA A 73 4.32 -7.59 18.98
C ALA A 73 4.84 -8.81 18.20
N ILE A 74 4.55 -8.88 16.89
CA ILE A 74 5.10 -9.93 16.00
C ILE A 74 6.64 -9.84 15.98
N VAL A 75 7.17 -8.63 15.77
CA VAL A 75 8.63 -8.41 15.72
C VAL A 75 9.29 -8.79 17.04
N GLU A 76 8.69 -8.42 18.18
CA GLU A 76 9.18 -8.76 19.52
C GLU A 76 9.16 -10.28 19.77
N THR A 77 8.10 -10.97 19.34
CA THR A 77 8.01 -12.42 19.42
C THR A 77 9.13 -13.09 18.60
N CYS A 78 9.33 -12.64 17.37
CA CYS A 78 10.40 -13.15 16.52
C CYS A 78 11.78 -12.92 17.16
N GLN A 79 11.99 -11.76 17.78
CA GLN A 79 13.23 -11.44 18.49
C GLN A 79 13.44 -12.36 19.70
N HIS A 80 12.40 -12.55 20.52
CA HIS A 80 12.45 -13.44 21.69
C HIS A 80 12.83 -14.87 21.29
N ASP A 81 12.23 -15.37 20.21
CA ASP A 81 12.43 -16.73 19.70
C ASP A 81 13.67 -16.85 18.78
N GLN A 82 14.44 -15.78 18.62
CA GLN A 82 15.63 -15.71 17.76
C GLN A 82 15.35 -16.06 16.29
N ILE A 83 14.13 -15.75 15.80
CA ILE A 83 13.69 -15.95 14.43
C ILE A 83 13.99 -14.67 13.63
N PRO A 84 14.69 -14.73 12.47
CA PRO A 84 14.82 -13.57 11.59
C PRO A 84 13.46 -13.06 11.13
N CYS A 85 13.19 -11.78 11.35
CA CYS A 85 11.92 -11.14 10.98
C CYS A 85 12.14 -10.17 9.82
N TYR A 86 11.37 -10.34 8.75
CA TYR A 86 11.37 -9.45 7.59
C TYR A 86 10.00 -8.83 7.43
N VAL A 87 9.95 -7.51 7.39
CA VAL A 87 8.73 -6.75 7.11
C VAL A 87 8.86 -6.18 5.69
N VAL A 88 8.05 -6.69 4.79
CA VAL A 88 8.05 -6.30 3.37
C VAL A 88 6.88 -5.36 3.12
N LEU A 89 7.15 -4.15 2.67
CA LEU A 89 6.14 -3.19 2.28
C LEU A 89 5.96 -3.18 0.77
N PHE A 90 4.76 -3.56 0.33
CA PHE A 90 4.34 -3.48 -1.06
C PHE A 90 3.74 -2.10 -1.33
N PRO A 91 4.19 -1.37 -2.37
CA PRO A 91 3.58 -0.08 -2.71
C PRO A 91 2.21 -0.26 -3.34
N GLU A 92 1.33 0.69 -3.15
CA GLU A 92 0.15 0.83 -4.00
C GLU A 92 0.61 1.06 -5.45
N LEU A 93 0.06 0.29 -6.39
CA LEU A 93 0.43 0.36 -7.80
C LEU A 93 -0.25 1.55 -8.48
N TYR A 94 0.12 2.75 -8.03
CA TYR A 94 -0.42 4.02 -8.49
C TYR A 94 0.70 5.08 -8.55
N GLU A 95 0.85 5.77 -9.71
CA GLU A 95 1.86 6.82 -9.92
C GLU A 95 3.27 6.46 -9.38
N LEU A 96 3.83 5.35 -9.85
CA LEU A 96 5.12 4.82 -9.38
C LEU A 96 6.33 5.66 -9.87
N ASN A 97 6.27 6.97 -9.67
CA ASN A 97 7.28 7.95 -10.09
C ASN A 97 7.66 8.88 -8.93
N GLU A 98 8.28 10.03 -9.25
CA GLU A 98 8.66 11.04 -8.26
C GLU A 98 7.47 11.62 -7.50
N ASN A 99 6.25 11.54 -8.06
CA ASN A 99 5.02 12.04 -7.44
C ASN A 99 4.27 10.95 -6.66
N TYR A 100 4.88 9.77 -6.41
CA TYR A 100 4.25 8.69 -5.67
C TYR A 100 3.62 9.21 -4.36
N PRO A 101 2.29 9.06 -4.18
CA PRO A 101 1.57 9.80 -3.15
C PRO A 101 1.72 9.24 -1.72
N PHE A 102 2.33 8.06 -1.56
CA PHE A 102 2.43 7.37 -0.27
C PHE A 102 3.87 7.28 0.28
N LYS A 103 4.80 8.09 -0.23
CA LYS A 103 6.20 8.12 0.26
C LYS A 103 6.29 8.38 1.75
N ASP A 104 5.48 9.30 2.26
CA ASP A 104 5.39 9.63 3.68
C ASP A 104 4.86 8.48 4.53
N VAL A 105 3.92 7.68 4.01
CA VAL A 105 3.43 6.47 4.66
C VAL A 105 4.54 5.42 4.75
N HIS A 106 5.30 5.21 3.66
CA HIS A 106 6.45 4.29 3.66
C HIS A 106 7.49 4.70 4.70
N GLU A 107 7.86 5.98 4.74
CA GLU A 107 8.80 6.50 5.75
C GLU A 107 8.23 6.40 7.18
N HIS A 108 6.93 6.57 7.37
CA HIS A 108 6.27 6.41 8.67
C HIS A 108 6.35 4.96 9.17
N ILE A 109 6.07 3.99 8.29
CA ILE A 109 6.20 2.55 8.63
C ILE A 109 7.65 2.19 8.92
N LYS A 110 8.59 2.64 8.09
CA LYS A 110 10.02 2.45 8.28
C LYS A 110 10.50 3.01 9.64
N LYS A 111 10.06 4.22 10.00
CA LYS A 111 10.37 4.82 11.31
C LYS A 111 9.76 4.02 12.47
N THR A 112 8.58 3.45 12.29
CA THR A 112 7.94 2.59 13.29
C THR A 112 8.78 1.36 13.60
N LEU A 113 9.48 0.82 12.62
CA LEU A 113 10.34 -0.36 12.76
C LEU A 113 11.80 0.00 13.12
N ALA A 114 12.15 1.28 13.12
CA ALA A 114 13.50 1.72 13.46
C ALA A 114 13.88 1.31 14.89
N GLY A 115 15.07 0.73 15.04
CA GLY A 115 15.56 0.25 16.34
C GLY A 115 15.00 -1.11 16.77
N THR A 116 14.12 -1.73 15.98
CA THR A 116 13.70 -3.13 16.18
C THR A 116 14.68 -4.10 15.51
N HIS A 117 14.49 -5.41 15.76
CA HIS A 117 15.28 -6.47 15.09
C HIS A 117 14.70 -6.88 13.72
N ALA A 118 13.63 -6.25 13.26
CA ALA A 118 13.06 -6.54 11.95
C ALA A 118 13.89 -5.91 10.82
N THR A 119 14.10 -6.67 9.77
CA THR A 119 14.62 -6.15 8.50
C THR A 119 13.46 -5.59 7.69
N PHE A 120 13.44 -4.28 7.51
CA PHE A 120 12.43 -3.62 6.67
C PHE A 120 12.86 -3.63 5.19
N ILE A 121 11.98 -4.07 4.32
CA ILE A 121 12.18 -4.10 2.86
C ILE A 121 11.05 -3.31 2.20
N ASP A 122 11.38 -2.15 1.65
CA ASP A 122 10.49 -1.35 0.83
C ASP A 122 10.61 -1.79 -0.64
N LEU A 123 9.51 -2.23 -1.23
CA LEU A 123 9.48 -2.65 -2.64
C LEU A 123 9.22 -1.49 -3.61
N PHE A 124 8.95 -0.27 -3.13
CA PHE A 124 8.75 0.88 -4.01
C PHE A 124 9.94 1.12 -4.95
N PRO A 125 11.22 1.10 -4.49
CA PRO A 125 12.37 1.29 -5.39
C PRO A 125 12.46 0.25 -6.51
N LEU A 126 11.99 -0.98 -6.28
CA LEU A 126 11.98 -2.06 -7.29
C LEU A 126 10.98 -1.78 -8.42
N LEU A 127 9.89 -1.09 -8.09
CA LEU A 127 8.76 -0.83 -9.01
C LEU A 127 8.75 0.62 -9.52
N ALA A 128 9.57 1.49 -8.96
CA ALA A 128 9.64 2.90 -9.34
C ALA A 128 10.01 3.07 -10.83
N GLY A 129 9.35 4.02 -11.48
CA GLY A 129 9.52 4.33 -12.91
C GLY A 129 8.78 3.38 -13.86
N LYS A 130 8.13 2.32 -13.36
CA LYS A 130 7.29 1.44 -14.18
C LYS A 130 5.89 2.07 -14.37
N GLN A 131 5.25 1.74 -15.49
CA GLN A 131 3.86 2.12 -15.70
C GLN A 131 2.96 1.25 -14.81
N ALA A 132 2.20 1.87 -13.91
CA ALA A 132 1.37 1.15 -12.96
C ALA A 132 0.35 0.22 -13.63
N ALA A 133 -0.25 0.66 -14.75
CA ALA A 133 -1.23 -0.14 -15.50
C ALA A 133 -0.67 -1.44 -16.06
N ASP A 134 0.63 -1.51 -16.36
CA ASP A 134 1.29 -2.72 -16.85
C ASP A 134 1.54 -3.75 -15.73
N LEU A 135 1.40 -3.32 -14.48
CA LEU A 135 1.65 -4.14 -13.29
C LEU A 135 0.37 -4.73 -12.70
N TRP A 136 -0.81 -4.32 -13.17
CA TRP A 136 -2.10 -4.78 -12.67
C TRP A 136 -2.50 -6.11 -13.24
N VAL A 137 -3.26 -6.89 -12.47
CA VAL A 137 -3.93 -8.11 -12.95
C VAL A 137 -4.94 -7.77 -14.05
N HIS A 138 -5.68 -6.67 -13.88
CA HIS A 138 -6.70 -6.21 -14.82
C HIS A 138 -6.88 -4.68 -14.70
N PRO A 139 -7.32 -3.96 -15.75
CA PRO A 139 -7.57 -2.51 -15.67
C PRO A 139 -8.54 -2.06 -14.57
N THR A 140 -9.37 -2.95 -14.05
CA THR A 140 -10.29 -2.71 -12.93
C THR A 140 -9.85 -3.40 -11.64
N ASP A 141 -8.74 -4.12 -11.67
CA ASP A 141 -8.15 -4.80 -10.51
C ASP A 141 -6.66 -4.45 -10.42
N HIS A 142 -6.34 -3.52 -9.56
CA HIS A 142 -5.00 -2.95 -9.41
C HIS A 142 -4.07 -3.80 -8.53
N HIS A 143 -4.44 -5.05 -8.22
CA HIS A 143 -3.53 -5.97 -7.57
C HIS A 143 -2.35 -6.34 -8.48
N PRO A 144 -1.19 -6.68 -7.88
CA PRO A 144 0.00 -7.07 -8.65
C PRO A 144 -0.26 -8.29 -9.55
N ASN A 145 0.18 -8.23 -10.79
CA ASN A 145 0.11 -9.35 -11.73
C ASN A 145 1.23 -10.38 -11.48
N ASN A 146 1.21 -11.47 -12.24
CA ASN A 146 2.17 -12.57 -12.11
C ASN A 146 3.62 -12.13 -12.32
N GLU A 147 3.89 -11.17 -13.21
CA GLU A 147 5.23 -10.67 -13.48
C GLU A 147 5.80 -9.91 -12.27
N VAL A 148 4.95 -9.10 -11.63
CA VAL A 148 5.32 -8.39 -10.39
C VAL A 148 5.60 -9.40 -9.28
N HIS A 149 4.76 -10.40 -9.10
CA HIS A 149 4.99 -11.45 -8.10
C HIS A 149 6.29 -12.21 -8.34
N ALA A 150 6.59 -12.57 -9.59
CA ALA A 150 7.82 -13.24 -9.95
C ALA A 150 9.06 -12.36 -9.68
N LEU A 151 9.01 -11.08 -10.06
CA LEU A 151 10.07 -10.10 -9.81
C LEU A 151 10.34 -9.93 -8.31
N VAL A 152 9.27 -9.72 -7.53
CA VAL A 152 9.35 -9.57 -6.08
C VAL A 152 9.88 -10.84 -5.43
N GLY A 153 9.34 -12.00 -5.80
CA GLY A 153 9.77 -13.29 -5.27
C GLY A 153 11.27 -13.55 -5.50
N LYS A 154 11.77 -13.28 -6.72
CA LYS A 154 13.19 -13.37 -7.03
C LYS A 154 14.03 -12.42 -6.16
N THR A 155 13.63 -11.16 -6.07
CA THR A 155 14.35 -10.14 -5.29
C THR A 155 14.43 -10.50 -3.80
N LEU A 156 13.32 -10.98 -3.25
CA LEU A 156 13.28 -11.41 -1.85
C LEU A 156 14.10 -12.66 -1.61
N ALA A 157 14.05 -13.66 -2.50
CA ALA A 157 14.85 -14.87 -2.39
C ALA A 157 16.36 -14.57 -2.40
N GLU A 158 16.82 -13.71 -3.31
CA GLU A 158 18.21 -13.26 -3.39
C GLU A 158 18.64 -12.49 -2.13
N ARG A 159 17.76 -11.68 -1.58
CA ARG A 159 18.04 -10.94 -0.34
C ARG A 159 18.15 -11.88 0.86
N LEU A 160 17.16 -12.77 1.04
CA LEU A 160 17.14 -13.73 2.13
C LEU A 160 18.36 -14.67 2.09
N ALA A 161 18.71 -15.17 0.91
CA ALA A 161 19.90 -16.05 0.74
C ALA A 161 21.19 -15.33 1.19
N ARG A 162 21.36 -14.05 0.84
CA ARG A 162 22.52 -13.26 1.29
C ARG A 162 22.54 -13.07 2.81
N ASP A 163 21.42 -12.68 3.39
CA ASP A 163 21.33 -12.40 4.83
C ASP A 163 21.58 -13.67 5.66
N LEU A 164 21.05 -14.82 5.23
CA LEU A 164 21.27 -16.12 5.88
C LEU A 164 22.73 -16.56 5.80
N SER A 165 23.38 -16.44 4.63
CA SER A 165 24.78 -16.81 4.47
C SER A 165 25.72 -15.95 5.32
N GLN A 166 25.42 -14.66 5.48
CA GLN A 166 26.19 -13.77 6.35
C GLN A 166 26.05 -14.15 7.83
N ASN A 167 24.84 -14.50 8.27
CA ASN A 167 24.59 -14.92 9.65
C ASN A 167 25.33 -16.23 9.98
N GLU A 168 25.35 -17.22 9.10
CA GLU A 168 26.13 -18.45 9.29
C GLU A 168 27.63 -18.17 9.43
N THR A 169 28.15 -17.27 8.61
CA THR A 169 29.56 -16.90 8.64
C THR A 169 29.94 -16.21 9.96
N VAL A 170 29.07 -15.34 10.48
CA VAL A 170 29.27 -14.68 11.79
C VAL A 170 29.22 -15.68 12.94
N GLN A 171 28.29 -16.64 12.90
CA GLN A 171 28.19 -17.68 13.95
C GLN A 171 29.40 -18.61 13.95
N LYS A 172 29.95 -19.00 12.78
CA LYS A 172 31.18 -19.82 12.67
C LYS A 172 32.41 -19.11 13.19
N ARG A 173 32.47 -17.78 13.17
CA ARG A 173 33.64 -17.01 13.70
C ARG A 173 33.59 -16.79 15.22
N ARG A 174 32.44 -17.04 15.84
CA ARG A 174 32.22 -16.87 17.31
C ARG A 174 32.45 -18.16 18.11
N LYS A 175 32.61 -19.29 17.41
CA LYS A 175 33.01 -20.59 17.97
C LYS A 175 34.50 -20.83 17.80
#